data_f8401ec0293864beda82dba8fc1cde39
#
_entry.id   f8401ec0293864beda82dba8fc1cde39
#
_cell.length_a   1.000
_cell.length_b   1.000
_cell.length_c   1.000
_cell.angle_alpha   90.00
_cell.angle_beta   90.00
_cell.angle_gamma   90.00
#
_symmetry.space_group_name_H-M   'P 1'
#
loop_
_entity.id
_entity.type
_entity.pdbx_description
1 polymer ?
#
loop_
_entity_poly.entity_id
_entity_poly.type
_entity_poly.pdbx_seq_one_letter_code
_entity_poly.pdbx_strand_id
1 'polypeptide(L)'
;IDPEQIILDPGIGFAKESEHNWEILRNIERFQLLGYPLLIGASRKRFLGELVNASEPDKREAATIALTTELARLKVWGVRTHAVKAHQDAISVMERLRK
;
A
#
# COMPACT_ATOMS: atom_id res chain seq x y z
N ILE A 1 -22.69 -7.26 12.21
CA ILE A 1 -22.23 -6.86 10.87
C ILE A 1 -21.35 -7.96 10.31
N ASP A 2 -21.61 -8.35 9.09
CA ASP A 2 -20.82 -9.34 8.37
C ASP A 2 -19.42 -8.78 8.12
N PRO A 3 -18.34 -9.50 8.49
CA PRO A 3 -16.97 -9.05 8.21
C PRO A 3 -16.70 -8.71 6.74
N GLU A 4 -17.41 -9.35 5.81
CA GLU A 4 -17.24 -9.07 4.39
C GLU A 4 -17.72 -7.68 3.99
N GLN A 5 -18.52 -7.04 4.83
CA GLN A 5 -19.06 -5.70 4.59
C GLN A 5 -18.16 -4.60 5.17
N ILE A 6 -17.06 -4.97 5.84
CA ILE A 6 -16.14 -4.03 6.47
C ILE A 6 -14.79 -4.10 5.79
N ILE A 7 -14.28 -2.94 5.36
CA ILE A 7 -12.93 -2.81 4.79
C ILE A 7 -12.09 -2.02 5.78
N LEU A 8 -10.97 -2.58 6.21
CA LEU A 8 -10.07 -1.93 7.17
C LEU A 8 -9.01 -1.11 6.44
N ASP A 9 -8.80 0.10 6.95
CA ASP A 9 -7.71 0.98 6.51
C ASP A 9 -6.82 1.25 7.73
N PRO A 10 -5.58 0.73 7.77
CA PRO A 10 -4.71 0.94 8.93
C PRO A 10 -4.15 2.36 9.05
N GLY A 11 -4.54 3.28 8.17
CA GLY A 11 -4.18 4.69 8.33
C GLY A 11 -2.73 5.02 7.99
N ILE A 12 -2.20 4.44 6.94
CA ILE A 12 -0.84 4.74 6.47
C ILE A 12 -0.72 6.25 6.18
N GLY A 13 0.32 6.87 6.73
CA GLY A 13 0.59 8.29 6.50
C GLY A 13 -0.02 9.21 7.56
N PHE A 14 -0.84 8.70 8.45
CA PHE A 14 -1.39 9.51 9.56
C PHE A 14 -0.49 9.50 10.79
N ALA A 15 0.50 8.62 10.85
CA ALA A 15 1.48 8.59 11.92
C ALA A 15 2.45 9.78 11.77
N LYS A 16 2.86 10.35 12.89
CA LYS A 16 3.80 11.49 12.89
C LYS A 16 5.19 11.08 12.45
N GLU A 17 5.60 9.86 12.77
CA GLU A 17 6.92 9.34 12.45
C GLU A 17 6.84 8.35 11.31
N SER A 18 7.74 8.48 10.35
CA SER A 18 7.80 7.60 9.19
C SER A 18 7.97 6.14 9.58
N GLU A 19 8.75 5.86 10.62
CA GLU A 19 8.99 4.48 11.07
C GLU A 19 7.71 3.75 11.47
N HIS A 20 6.74 4.45 12.05
CA HIS A 20 5.45 3.84 12.37
C HIS A 20 4.71 3.35 11.12
N ASN A 21 4.81 4.11 10.02
CA ASN A 21 4.20 3.69 8.75
C ASN A 21 4.88 2.44 8.21
N TRP A 22 6.21 2.37 8.29
CA TRP A 22 6.96 1.17 7.87
C TRP A 22 6.63 -0.03 8.74
N GLU A 23 6.46 0.16 10.05
CA GLU A 23 6.04 -0.91 10.96
C GLU A 23 4.69 -1.47 10.57
N ILE A 24 3.70 -0.62 10.29
CA ILE A 24 2.38 -1.07 9.85
C ILE A 24 2.51 -1.89 8.57
N LEU A 25 3.27 -1.40 7.60
CA LEU A 25 3.45 -2.08 6.31
C LEU A 25 4.17 -3.42 6.45
N ARG A 26 5.16 -3.52 7.33
CA ARG A 26 5.86 -4.79 7.59
C ARG A 26 4.93 -5.82 8.22
N ASN A 27 3.85 -5.40 8.86
CA ASN A 27 2.95 -6.28 9.59
C ASN A 27 1.57 -6.42 8.92
N ILE A 28 1.50 -6.18 7.62
CA ILE A 28 0.25 -6.29 6.86
C ILE A 28 -0.43 -7.65 7.07
N GLU A 29 0.36 -8.74 7.09
CA GLU A 29 -0.20 -10.07 7.28
C GLU A 29 -0.93 -10.23 8.61
N ARG A 30 -0.48 -9.55 9.66
CA ARG A 30 -1.17 -9.56 10.95
C ARG A 30 -2.53 -8.88 10.86
N PHE A 31 -2.64 -7.79 10.09
CA PHE A 31 -3.94 -7.15 9.86
C PHE A 31 -4.85 -8.06 9.05
N GLN A 32 -4.30 -8.79 8.08
CA GLN A 32 -5.07 -9.74 7.28
C GLN A 32 -5.65 -10.88 8.14
N LEU A 33 -4.96 -11.27 9.21
CA LEU A 33 -5.45 -12.29 10.11
C LEU A 33 -6.72 -11.88 10.87
N LEU A 34 -7.05 -10.59 10.89
CA LEU A 34 -8.30 -10.13 11.49
C LEU A 34 -9.53 -10.53 10.66
N GLY A 35 -9.31 -10.99 9.42
CA GLY A 35 -10.39 -11.50 8.58
C GLY A 35 -11.12 -10.46 7.76
N TYR A 36 -10.69 -9.20 7.78
CA TYR A 36 -11.29 -8.12 7.00
C TYR A 36 -10.45 -7.78 5.78
N PRO A 37 -11.08 -7.41 4.65
CA PRO A 37 -10.32 -6.86 3.52
C PRO A 37 -9.55 -5.62 3.93
N LEU A 38 -8.33 -5.43 3.40
CA LEU A 38 -7.50 -4.26 3.69
C LEU A 38 -7.43 -3.33 2.50
N LEU A 39 -7.59 -2.04 2.77
CA LEU A 39 -7.36 -0.96 1.81
C LEU A 39 -6.15 -0.17 2.28
N ILE A 40 -5.11 -0.07 1.45
CA ILE A 40 -3.88 0.63 1.79
C ILE A 40 -3.75 1.89 0.96
N GLY A 41 -3.64 3.04 1.62
CA GLY A 41 -3.51 4.34 0.97
C GLY A 41 -2.17 4.97 1.28
N ALA A 42 -1.12 4.56 0.58
CA ALA A 42 0.25 5.05 0.80
C ALA A 42 0.78 5.90 -0.37
N SER A 43 -0.02 6.08 -1.43
CA SER A 43 0.43 6.73 -2.66
C SER A 43 1.03 8.12 -2.43
N ARG A 44 2.27 8.31 -2.85
CA ARG A 44 3.00 9.59 -2.83
C ARG A 44 3.13 10.23 -1.45
N LYS A 45 2.95 9.46 -0.36
CA LYS A 45 3.00 10.03 0.99
C LYS A 45 4.42 10.35 1.40
N ARG A 46 4.53 11.28 2.38
CA ARG A 46 5.82 11.85 2.78
C ARG A 46 6.84 10.80 3.22
N PHE A 47 6.41 9.75 3.93
CA PHE A 47 7.36 8.75 4.41
C PHE A 47 8.09 8.04 3.27
N LEU A 48 7.43 7.87 2.11
CA LEU A 48 8.07 7.34 0.91
C LEU A 48 9.08 8.36 0.35
N GLY A 49 8.69 9.63 0.34
CA GLY A 49 9.56 10.69 -0.13
C GLY A 49 10.84 10.83 0.69
N GLU A 50 10.74 10.65 2.00
CA GLU A 50 11.90 10.70 2.88
C GLU A 50 12.91 9.61 2.52
N LEU A 51 12.44 8.42 2.22
CA LEU A 51 13.30 7.29 1.87
C LEU A 51 14.08 7.54 0.57
N VAL A 52 13.44 8.14 -0.43
CA VAL A 52 14.03 8.29 -1.78
C VAL A 52 14.48 9.72 -2.08
N ASN A 53 14.49 10.59 -1.07
CA ASN A 53 14.89 12.00 -1.21
C ASN A 53 14.05 12.75 -2.24
N ALA A 54 12.73 12.53 -2.22
CA ALA A 54 11.78 13.17 -3.12
C ALA A 54 10.85 14.08 -2.35
N SER A 55 11.13 15.39 -2.32
CA SER A 55 10.27 16.36 -1.64
C SER A 55 8.96 16.60 -2.37
N GLU A 56 8.94 16.43 -3.70
CA GLU A 56 7.75 16.62 -4.50
C GLU A 56 6.95 15.32 -4.62
N PRO A 57 5.61 15.35 -4.38
CA PRO A 57 4.80 14.13 -4.40
C PRO A 57 4.87 13.32 -5.69
N ASP A 58 4.92 13.98 -6.85
CA ASP A 58 4.99 13.30 -8.14
C ASP A 58 6.32 12.56 -8.37
N LYS A 59 7.37 12.92 -7.62
CA LYS A 59 8.66 12.24 -7.69
C LYS A 59 8.71 10.97 -6.84
N ARG A 60 7.61 10.65 -6.16
CA ARG A 60 7.51 9.49 -5.28
C ARG A 60 6.80 8.30 -5.93
N GLU A 61 6.50 8.38 -7.23
CA GLU A 61 5.68 7.36 -7.89
C GLU A 61 6.38 6.01 -7.97
N ALA A 62 7.68 5.98 -8.29
CA ALA A 62 8.43 4.72 -8.35
C ALA A 62 8.42 4.00 -7.00
N ALA A 63 8.60 4.74 -5.90
CA ALA A 63 8.53 4.16 -4.56
C ALA A 63 7.13 3.65 -4.25
N THR A 64 6.10 4.38 -4.66
CA THR A 64 4.71 3.98 -4.47
C THR A 64 4.41 2.69 -5.25
N ILE A 65 4.88 2.59 -6.49
CA ILE A 65 4.68 1.38 -7.31
C ILE A 65 5.37 0.18 -6.69
N ALA A 66 6.60 0.35 -6.19
CA ALA A 66 7.32 -0.73 -5.54
C ALA A 66 6.52 -1.29 -4.34
N LEU A 67 5.95 -0.40 -3.54
CA LEU A 67 5.12 -0.81 -2.41
C LEU A 67 3.86 -1.54 -2.89
N THR A 68 3.21 -1.04 -3.94
CA THR A 68 2.01 -1.67 -4.50
C THR A 68 2.30 -3.10 -4.97
N THR A 69 3.47 -3.36 -5.56
CA THR A 69 3.82 -4.72 -5.98
C THR A 69 3.90 -5.67 -4.79
N GLU A 70 4.47 -5.22 -3.67
CA GLU A 70 4.53 -6.04 -2.46
C GLU A 70 3.14 -6.28 -1.88
N LEU A 71 2.30 -5.24 -1.84
CA LEU A 71 0.93 -5.38 -1.34
C LEU A 71 0.11 -6.32 -2.22
N ALA A 72 0.34 -6.30 -3.53
CA ALA A 72 -0.30 -7.24 -4.45
C ALA A 72 0.18 -8.68 -4.19
N ARG A 73 1.47 -8.86 -3.89
CA ARG A 73 2.01 -10.17 -3.52
C ARG A 73 1.31 -10.71 -2.27
N LEU A 74 1.03 -9.85 -1.31
CA LEU A 74 0.33 -10.21 -0.08
C LEU A 74 -1.18 -10.33 -0.25
N LYS A 75 -1.70 -10.03 -1.44
CA LYS A 75 -3.13 -10.14 -1.79
C LYS A 75 -4.02 -9.23 -0.95
N VAL A 76 -3.57 -8.00 -0.67
CA VAL A 76 -4.46 -7.03 -0.03
C VAL A 76 -5.65 -6.73 -0.94
N TRP A 77 -6.78 -6.35 -0.35
CA TRP A 77 -8.02 -6.13 -1.08
C TRP A 77 -7.90 -4.98 -2.09
N GLY A 78 -7.22 -3.90 -1.73
CA GLY A 78 -7.07 -2.77 -2.63
C GLY A 78 -6.05 -1.76 -2.17
N VAL A 79 -5.64 -0.89 -3.09
CA VAL A 79 -4.78 0.25 -2.82
C VAL A 79 -5.41 1.51 -3.39
N ARG A 80 -5.26 2.63 -2.69
CA ARG A 80 -5.60 3.95 -3.24
C ARG A 80 -4.34 4.54 -3.84
N THR A 81 -4.44 5.04 -5.06
CA THR A 81 -3.28 5.57 -5.78
C THR A 81 -3.66 6.76 -6.64
N HIS A 82 -2.71 7.65 -6.89
CA HIS A 82 -2.88 8.80 -7.77
C HIS A 82 -2.70 8.42 -9.25
N ALA A 83 -1.93 7.37 -9.54
CA ALA A 83 -1.62 6.93 -10.90
C ALA A 83 -2.24 5.55 -11.16
N VAL A 84 -3.55 5.50 -11.36
CA VAL A 84 -4.32 4.25 -11.43
C VAL A 84 -3.77 3.29 -12.49
N LYS A 85 -3.54 3.76 -13.71
CA LYS A 85 -3.09 2.88 -14.80
C LYS A 85 -1.73 2.24 -14.50
N ALA A 86 -0.76 3.02 -14.00
CA ALA A 86 0.56 2.48 -13.68
C ALA A 86 0.49 1.40 -12.60
N HIS A 87 -0.37 1.58 -11.61
CA HIS A 87 -0.54 0.60 -10.54
C HIS A 87 -1.31 -0.63 -11.02
N GLN A 88 -2.30 -0.47 -11.88
CA GLN A 88 -2.99 -1.60 -12.50
C GLN A 88 -2.02 -2.47 -13.29
N ASP A 89 -1.13 -1.84 -14.05
CA ASP A 89 -0.12 -2.57 -14.82
C ASP A 89 0.82 -3.34 -13.90
N ALA A 90 1.28 -2.71 -12.81
CA ALA A 90 2.16 -3.35 -11.84
C ALA A 90 1.47 -4.56 -11.19
N ILE A 91 0.21 -4.41 -10.80
CA ILE A 91 -0.56 -5.51 -10.20
C ILE A 91 -0.74 -6.64 -11.20
N SER A 92 -1.03 -6.31 -12.46
CA SER A 92 -1.17 -7.32 -13.51
C SER A 92 0.09 -8.17 -13.69
N VAL A 93 1.26 -7.54 -13.63
CA VAL A 93 2.54 -8.24 -13.69
C VAL A 93 2.68 -9.19 -12.50
N MET A 94 2.38 -8.71 -11.30
CA MET A 94 2.48 -9.55 -10.10
C MET A 94 1.53 -10.74 -10.14
N GLU A 95 0.31 -10.54 -10.63
CA GLU A 95 -0.68 -11.61 -10.76
C GLU A 95 -0.21 -12.66 -11.78
N ARG A 96 0.34 -12.22 -12.89
CA ARG A 96 0.84 -13.13 -13.93
C ARG A 96 2.00 -13.98 -13.41
N LEU A 97 2.88 -13.39 -12.60
CA LEU A 97 4.01 -14.10 -12.02
C LEU A 97 3.59 -15.21 -11.05
N ARG A 98 2.40 -15.08 -10.45
CA ARG A 98 1.89 -16.10 -9.52
C ARG A 98 1.20 -17.28 -10.19
N LYS A 99 0.91 -17.19 -11.47
CA LYS A 99 0.19 -18.26 -12.18
C LYS A 99 1.13 -19.30 -12.79
#